data_a439c54b50ca87243ccb4885a0dd7869
#
_entry.id   a439c54b50ca87243ccb4885a0dd7869
#
_cell.length_a   1.000
_cell.length_b   1.000
_cell.length_c   1.000
_cell.angle_alpha   90.00
_cell.angle_beta   90.00
_cell.angle_gamma   90.00
#
_symmetry.space_group_name_H-M   'P 1'
#
loop_
_entity.id
_entity.type
_entity.pdbx_description
1 polymer ?
#
loop_
_entity_poly.entity_id
_entity_poly.type
_entity_poly.pdbx_seq_one_letter_code
_entity_poly.pdbx_strand_id
1 'polypeptide(L)'
;VRNSRVNLLTRIQEWDYFLGNAAVKRMQALYQATLVAQGAFSLYRTAEVRTVGGWPDAIGEDIVVTWRLMEHGDRVLFEPTAVAFTDAPVTLRHFMRQRARWARGMLEGIATVPPWRQSRRLSGFVAGIDLLIPWLDVGYVLIWLPCLVLLLLGHPLIVSVWTLAVVPVTLLVYGGLRTFQSRHVFGPMDLRVRRNRFGYVAFLLGYQVLCSSAPLAGYAQHLAGARRRWK
;
A
#
# COMPACT_ATOMS: atom_id res chain seq x y z
N VAL A 1 -8.72 11.24 -2.95
CA VAL A 1 -8.12 11.58 -4.26
C VAL A 1 -8.91 12.74 -4.86
N ARG A 2 -8.24 13.87 -5.17
CA ARG A 2 -8.89 15.09 -5.66
C ARG A 2 -9.32 14.93 -7.13
N ASN A 3 -8.45 14.36 -7.95
CA ASN A 3 -8.64 14.18 -9.40
C ASN A 3 -9.29 12.84 -9.79
N SER A 4 -10.04 12.21 -8.90
CA SER A 4 -10.62 10.87 -9.13
C SER A 4 -11.58 10.76 -10.33
N ARG A 5 -12.05 11.89 -10.89
CA ARG A 5 -12.99 11.92 -12.02
C ARG A 5 -12.33 12.04 -13.40
N VAL A 6 -11.02 12.18 -13.48
CA VAL A 6 -10.30 12.41 -14.74
C VAL A 6 -10.41 11.19 -15.68
N ASN A 7 -10.17 9.97 -15.16
CA ASN A 7 -10.28 8.75 -15.97
C ASN A 7 -10.51 7.51 -15.08
N LEU A 8 -10.56 6.33 -15.70
CA LEU A 8 -10.75 5.07 -14.99
C LEU A 8 -9.62 4.77 -14.01
N LEU A 9 -8.36 5.01 -14.38
CA LEU A 9 -7.20 4.76 -13.55
C LEU A 9 -7.25 5.58 -12.24
N THR A 10 -7.65 6.85 -12.30
CA THR A 10 -7.80 7.70 -11.11
C THR A 10 -8.99 7.28 -10.25
N ARG A 11 -10.07 6.76 -10.86
CA ARG A 11 -11.23 6.20 -10.12
C ARG A 11 -10.87 4.93 -9.35
N ILE A 12 -10.05 4.06 -9.94
CA ILE A 12 -9.52 2.86 -9.30
C ILE A 12 -8.62 3.23 -8.12
N GLN A 13 -7.70 4.18 -8.32
CA GLN A 13 -6.79 4.64 -7.29
C GLN A 13 -7.51 5.32 -6.10
N GLU A 14 -8.67 5.94 -6.32
CA GLU A 14 -9.49 6.45 -5.21
C GLU A 14 -9.86 5.33 -4.23
N TRP A 15 -10.18 4.13 -4.73
CA TRP A 15 -10.48 2.97 -3.90
C TRP A 15 -9.24 2.41 -3.22
N ASP A 16 -8.11 2.36 -3.90
CA ASP A 16 -6.83 1.94 -3.32
C ASP A 16 -6.43 2.82 -2.13
N TYR A 17 -6.40 4.15 -2.32
CA TYR A 17 -6.08 5.09 -1.24
C TYR A 17 -7.09 5.03 -0.09
N PHE A 18 -8.37 4.85 -0.42
CA PHE A 18 -9.41 4.70 0.60
C PHE A 18 -9.18 3.47 1.45
N LEU A 19 -8.98 2.31 0.83
CA LEU A 19 -8.82 1.03 1.54
C LEU A 19 -7.48 0.96 2.27
N GLY A 20 -6.39 1.46 1.68
CA GLY A 20 -5.10 1.56 2.33
C GLY A 20 -5.18 2.31 3.66
N ASN A 21 -5.91 3.42 3.70
CA ASN A 21 -6.09 4.21 4.92
C ASN A 21 -7.17 3.61 5.86
N ALA A 22 -8.32 3.20 5.33
CA ALA A 22 -9.44 2.72 6.15
C ALA A 22 -9.20 1.33 6.76
N ALA A 23 -8.39 0.50 6.14
CA ALA A 23 -8.10 -0.85 6.62
C ALA A 23 -6.65 -1.01 7.07
N VAL A 24 -5.69 -0.93 6.14
CA VAL A 24 -4.30 -1.32 6.40
C VAL A 24 -3.65 -0.42 7.46
N LYS A 25 -3.66 0.89 7.27
CA LYS A 25 -3.05 1.82 8.24
C LYS A 25 -3.75 1.80 9.59
N ARG A 26 -5.07 1.66 9.59
CA ARG A 26 -5.84 1.55 10.82
C ARG A 26 -5.50 0.26 11.58
N MET A 27 -5.35 -0.87 10.89
CA MET A 27 -4.88 -2.12 11.49
C MET A 27 -3.47 -1.96 12.06
N GLN A 28 -2.54 -1.39 11.31
CA GLN A 28 -1.18 -1.12 11.77
C GLN A 28 -1.16 -0.20 12.99
N ALA A 29 -2.06 0.79 13.05
CA ALA A 29 -2.19 1.70 14.19
C ALA A 29 -2.60 0.99 15.50
N LEU A 30 -3.40 -0.09 15.44
CA LEU A 30 -3.73 -0.90 16.61
C LEU A 30 -2.47 -1.48 17.27
N TYR A 31 -1.46 -1.79 16.49
CA TYR A 31 -0.15 -2.24 16.96
C TYR A 31 0.83 -1.10 17.27
N GLN A 32 0.41 0.16 17.08
CA GLN A 32 1.25 1.36 17.22
C GLN A 32 2.53 1.28 16.35
N ALA A 33 2.39 0.68 15.17
CA ALA A 33 3.44 0.36 14.22
C ALA A 33 2.95 0.63 12.79
N THR A 34 2.51 1.86 12.52
CA THR A 34 2.20 2.30 11.15
C THR A 34 3.50 2.32 10.36
N LEU A 35 3.64 1.42 9.38
CA LEU A 35 4.92 1.17 8.71
C LEU A 35 5.42 2.34 7.84
N VAL A 36 4.50 3.21 7.40
CA VAL A 36 4.86 4.37 6.59
C VAL A 36 4.14 5.60 7.12
N ALA A 37 4.89 6.49 7.77
CA ALA A 37 4.46 7.86 7.99
C ALA A 37 4.69 8.63 6.68
N GLN A 38 3.64 8.71 5.86
CA GLN A 38 3.71 9.16 4.46
C GLN A 38 4.31 10.55 4.34
N GLY A 39 5.29 10.73 3.46
CA GLY A 39 5.93 12.01 3.19
C GLY A 39 4.96 13.11 2.75
N ALA A 40 3.78 12.74 2.20
CA ALA A 40 2.77 13.69 1.77
C ALA A 40 2.03 14.37 2.93
N PHE A 41 1.81 13.68 4.06
CA PHE A 41 1.08 14.24 5.22
C PHE A 41 1.41 13.44 6.49
N SER A 42 2.41 13.89 7.23
CA SER A 42 2.82 13.29 8.49
C SER A 42 3.41 14.34 9.43
N LEU A 43 3.27 14.10 10.71
CA LEU A 43 3.81 14.94 11.79
C LEU A 43 4.81 14.14 12.60
N TYR A 44 5.96 14.74 12.88
CA TYR A 44 7.05 14.12 13.62
C TYR A 44 7.51 15.01 14.77
N ARG A 45 7.94 14.40 15.85
CA ARG A 45 8.68 15.11 16.88
C ARG A 45 10.09 15.38 16.39
N THR A 46 10.48 16.65 16.33
CA THR A 46 11.77 17.07 15.78
C THR A 46 12.96 16.44 16.54
N ALA A 47 12.86 16.31 17.84
CA ALA A 47 13.90 15.67 18.67
C ALA A 47 14.14 14.23 18.25
N GLU A 48 13.07 13.43 18.10
CA GLU A 48 13.15 12.01 17.73
C GLU A 48 13.74 11.82 16.33
N VAL A 49 13.31 12.65 15.36
CA VAL A 49 13.88 12.61 14.02
C VAL A 49 15.38 12.93 14.02
N ARG A 50 15.81 13.90 14.83
CA ARG A 50 17.24 14.22 14.97
C ARG A 50 18.02 13.07 15.59
N THR A 51 17.46 12.39 16.60
CA THR A 51 18.08 11.25 17.26
C THR A 51 18.34 10.09 16.31
N VAL A 52 17.44 9.83 15.35
CA VAL A 52 17.62 8.76 14.36
C VAL A 52 18.40 9.20 13.10
N GLY A 53 19.00 10.40 13.13
CA GLY A 53 19.87 10.91 12.06
C GLY A 53 19.14 11.64 10.92
N GLY A 54 17.89 12.05 11.13
CA GLY A 54 17.12 12.80 10.14
C GLY A 54 16.64 11.98 8.95
N TRP A 55 16.31 12.67 7.85
CA TRP A 55 15.89 12.05 6.59
C TRP A 55 17.08 11.39 5.88
N PRO A 56 16.99 10.08 5.56
CA PRO A 56 18.07 9.42 4.82
C PRO A 56 18.03 9.77 3.32
N ASP A 57 19.18 9.65 2.66
CA ASP A 57 19.25 9.63 1.19
C ASP A 57 18.80 8.26 0.67
N ALA A 58 17.49 8.04 0.61
CA ALA A 58 16.87 6.80 0.16
C ALA A 58 15.65 7.11 -0.71
N ILE A 59 15.29 6.23 -1.64
CA ILE A 59 14.06 6.38 -2.46
C ILE A 59 12.81 6.28 -1.59
N GLY A 60 12.85 5.46 -0.54
CA GLY A 60 11.79 5.32 0.47
C GLY A 60 12.18 6.01 1.77
N GLU A 61 12.55 7.29 1.73
CA GLU A 61 13.01 8.05 2.90
C GLU A 61 11.98 8.06 4.04
N ASP A 62 10.70 8.12 3.71
CA ASP A 62 9.59 8.07 4.65
C ASP A 62 9.44 6.69 5.32
N ILE A 63 9.68 5.61 4.59
CA ILE A 63 9.74 4.25 5.14
C ILE A 63 10.94 4.11 6.08
N VAL A 64 12.13 4.49 5.61
CA VAL A 64 13.36 4.32 6.37
C VAL A 64 13.34 5.13 7.67
N VAL A 65 12.91 6.41 7.63
CA VAL A 65 12.81 7.22 8.86
C VAL A 65 11.78 6.66 9.82
N THR A 66 10.64 6.20 9.30
CA THR A 66 9.60 5.57 10.12
C THR A 66 10.14 4.33 10.83
N TRP A 67 10.86 3.47 10.12
CA TRP A 67 11.40 2.24 10.69
C TRP A 67 12.55 2.48 11.67
N ARG A 68 13.38 3.50 11.44
CA ARG A 68 14.41 3.93 12.41
C ARG A 68 13.78 4.43 13.72
N LEU A 69 12.70 5.20 13.64
CA LEU A 69 11.94 5.63 14.82
C LEU A 69 11.39 4.42 15.59
N MET A 70 10.80 3.45 14.91
CA MET A 70 10.30 2.22 15.55
C MET A 70 11.43 1.36 16.11
N GLU A 71 12.60 1.28 15.46
CA GLU A 71 13.82 0.63 15.98
C GLU A 71 14.31 1.32 17.25
N HIS A 72 14.25 2.65 17.30
CA HIS A 72 14.62 3.44 18.48
C HIS A 72 13.65 3.25 19.67
N GLY A 73 12.43 2.73 19.41
CA GLY A 73 11.41 2.49 20.43
C GLY A 73 10.19 3.38 20.34
N ASP A 74 10.19 4.31 19.40
CA ASP A 74 9.09 5.23 19.19
C ASP A 74 7.84 4.52 18.63
N ARG A 75 6.69 5.15 18.84
CA ARG A 75 5.41 4.68 18.35
C ARG A 75 4.97 5.50 17.15
N VAL A 76 4.59 4.82 16.09
CA VAL A 76 4.05 5.46 14.88
C VAL A 76 2.56 5.16 14.80
N LEU A 77 1.75 6.22 14.90
CA LEU A 77 0.30 6.14 14.97
C LEU A 77 -0.31 6.65 13.66
N PHE A 78 -1.48 6.18 13.35
CA PHE A 78 -2.31 6.70 12.27
C PHE A 78 -3.50 7.44 12.87
N GLU A 79 -3.68 8.72 12.52
CA GLU A 79 -4.81 9.55 12.92
C GLU A 79 -5.87 9.57 11.79
N PRO A 80 -7.02 8.88 11.96
CA PRO A 80 -8.01 8.78 10.89
C PRO A 80 -8.69 10.09 10.53
N THR A 81 -8.70 11.06 11.45
CA THR A 81 -9.32 12.38 11.25
C THR A 81 -8.37 13.38 10.57
N ALA A 82 -7.08 13.05 10.48
CA ALA A 82 -6.11 13.85 9.74
C ALA A 82 -6.24 13.55 8.23
N VAL A 83 -7.09 14.31 7.55
CA VAL A 83 -7.41 14.09 6.13
C VAL A 83 -6.67 15.07 5.24
N ALA A 84 -6.00 14.54 4.21
CA ALA A 84 -5.37 15.31 3.16
C ALA A 84 -5.93 14.96 1.77
N PHE A 85 -5.83 15.89 0.84
CA PHE A 85 -6.25 15.71 -0.54
C PHE A 85 -5.03 15.64 -1.45
N THR A 86 -4.94 14.60 -2.27
CA THR A 86 -3.84 14.40 -3.20
C THR A 86 -4.35 14.08 -4.59
N ASP A 87 -3.50 14.33 -5.61
CA ASP A 87 -3.76 13.91 -6.97
C ASP A 87 -3.10 12.55 -7.25
N ALA A 88 -3.86 11.65 -7.84
CA ALA A 88 -3.37 10.36 -8.29
C ALA A 88 -2.81 10.44 -9.72
N PRO A 89 -1.83 9.60 -10.09
CA PRO A 89 -1.37 9.45 -11.46
C PRO A 89 -2.50 9.28 -12.46
N VAL A 90 -2.50 10.10 -13.51
CA VAL A 90 -3.52 10.06 -14.58
C VAL A 90 -3.12 9.16 -15.75
N THR A 91 -1.85 8.80 -15.88
CA THR A 91 -1.34 7.92 -16.93
C THR A 91 -0.81 6.62 -16.36
N LEU A 92 -0.99 5.52 -17.10
CA LEU A 92 -0.49 4.21 -16.70
C LEU A 92 1.04 4.24 -16.48
N ARG A 93 1.78 4.94 -17.35
CA ARG A 93 3.24 5.07 -17.21
C ARG A 93 3.64 5.74 -15.90
N HIS A 94 2.95 6.80 -15.49
CA HIS A 94 3.23 7.49 -14.22
C HIS A 94 2.85 6.59 -13.03
N PHE A 95 1.70 5.92 -13.09
CA PHE A 95 1.29 4.94 -12.09
C PHE A 95 2.33 3.84 -11.90
N MET A 96 2.76 3.18 -12.98
CA MET A 96 3.75 2.11 -12.95
C MET A 96 5.09 2.57 -12.34
N ARG A 97 5.57 3.75 -12.74
CA ARG A 97 6.78 4.34 -12.15
C ARG A 97 6.64 4.61 -10.64
N GLN A 98 5.50 5.16 -10.22
CA GLN A 98 5.23 5.46 -8.82
C GLN A 98 5.25 4.18 -7.98
N ARG A 99 4.57 3.13 -8.45
CA ARG A 99 4.49 1.84 -7.74
C ARG A 99 5.84 1.12 -7.71
N ALA A 100 6.57 1.12 -8.81
CA ALA A 100 7.92 0.58 -8.85
C ALA A 100 8.86 1.31 -7.87
N ARG A 101 8.75 2.64 -7.77
CA ARG A 101 9.50 3.43 -6.80
C ARG A 101 9.15 3.07 -5.35
N TRP A 102 7.86 2.91 -5.03
CA TRP A 102 7.42 2.51 -3.70
C TRP A 102 7.93 1.11 -3.32
N ALA A 103 7.83 0.16 -4.24
CA ALA A 103 8.35 -1.18 -4.05
C ALA A 103 9.87 -1.20 -3.79
N ARG A 104 10.62 -0.42 -4.57
CA ARG A 104 12.06 -0.24 -4.35
C ARG A 104 12.36 0.40 -2.99
N GLY A 105 11.63 1.45 -2.61
CA GLY A 105 11.76 2.11 -1.32
C GLY A 105 11.46 1.17 -0.14
N MET A 106 10.49 0.27 -0.29
CA MET A 106 10.20 -0.77 0.70
C MET A 106 11.40 -1.72 0.87
N LEU A 107 12.00 -2.20 -0.23
CA LEU A 107 13.19 -3.05 -0.15
C LEU A 107 14.40 -2.31 0.45
N GLU A 108 14.59 -1.03 0.14
CA GLU A 108 15.61 -0.19 0.78
C GLU A 108 15.36 -0.04 2.28
N GLY A 109 14.09 0.12 2.69
CA GLY A 109 13.69 0.12 4.11
C GLY A 109 14.05 -1.18 4.82
N ILE A 110 13.65 -2.32 4.25
CA ILE A 110 13.96 -3.66 4.75
C ILE A 110 15.48 -3.87 4.88
N ALA A 111 16.24 -3.46 3.88
CA ALA A 111 17.70 -3.61 3.88
C ALA A 111 18.38 -2.70 4.93
N THR A 112 17.83 -1.51 5.18
CA THR A 112 18.40 -0.53 6.11
C THR A 112 18.04 -0.85 7.56
N VAL A 113 16.79 -1.19 7.83
CA VAL A 113 16.26 -1.51 9.16
C VAL A 113 15.45 -2.81 9.06
N PRO A 114 16.10 -3.98 9.14
CA PRO A 114 15.40 -5.26 9.03
C PRO A 114 14.34 -5.43 10.12
N PRO A 115 13.23 -6.14 9.87
CA PRO A 115 12.14 -6.33 10.81
C PRO A 115 12.56 -6.88 12.18
N TRP A 116 13.58 -7.74 12.23
CA TRP A 116 14.09 -8.33 13.48
C TRP A 116 14.89 -7.34 14.34
N ARG A 117 15.26 -6.16 13.83
CA ARG A 117 15.89 -5.07 14.59
C ARG A 117 14.87 -4.16 15.27
N GLN A 118 13.59 -4.34 15.00
CA GLN A 118 12.56 -3.53 15.63
C GLN A 118 12.54 -3.77 17.14
N SER A 119 12.52 -2.68 17.93
CA SER A 119 12.56 -2.72 19.39
C SER A 119 11.36 -3.44 20.02
N ARG A 120 10.20 -3.41 19.34
CA ARG A 120 8.95 -4.01 19.81
C ARG A 120 8.59 -5.22 18.94
N ARG A 121 8.25 -6.36 19.57
CA ARG A 121 7.87 -7.60 18.85
C ARG A 121 6.74 -7.40 17.85
N LEU A 122 5.72 -6.60 18.21
CA LEU A 122 4.61 -6.31 17.32
C LEU A 122 5.03 -5.45 16.11
N SER A 123 5.91 -4.46 16.31
CA SER A 123 6.47 -3.68 15.19
C SER A 123 7.29 -4.57 14.27
N GLY A 124 8.11 -5.47 14.82
CA GLY A 124 8.86 -6.46 14.04
C GLY A 124 7.95 -7.42 13.27
N PHE A 125 6.86 -7.89 13.88
CA PHE A 125 5.87 -8.73 13.20
C PHE A 125 5.20 -8.00 12.03
N VAL A 126 4.70 -6.78 12.26
CA VAL A 126 4.04 -5.98 11.21
C VAL A 126 5.01 -5.63 10.08
N ALA A 127 6.25 -5.22 10.41
CA ALA A 127 7.30 -4.99 9.41
C ALA A 127 7.72 -6.28 8.68
N GLY A 128 7.68 -7.42 9.38
CA GLY A 128 7.99 -8.74 8.82
C GLY A 128 7.00 -9.18 7.74
N ILE A 129 5.75 -8.74 7.78
CA ILE A 129 4.76 -9.00 6.74
C ILE A 129 5.23 -8.44 5.39
N ASP A 130 5.91 -7.29 5.39
CA ASP A 130 6.41 -6.67 4.15
C ASP A 130 7.48 -7.52 3.44
N LEU A 131 8.14 -8.46 4.15
CA LEU A 131 9.04 -9.45 3.51
C LEU A 131 8.31 -10.41 2.57
N LEU A 132 7.02 -10.64 2.80
CA LEU A 132 6.22 -11.55 1.98
C LEU A 132 5.69 -10.87 0.70
N ILE A 133 5.57 -9.53 0.71
CA ILE A 133 4.94 -8.79 -0.40
C ILE A 133 5.64 -9.05 -1.74
N PRO A 134 6.99 -8.99 -1.86
CA PRO A 134 7.65 -9.28 -3.14
C PRO A 134 7.36 -10.70 -3.67
N TRP A 135 7.32 -11.68 -2.78
CA TRP A 135 7.01 -13.06 -3.14
C TRP A 135 5.56 -13.25 -3.57
N LEU A 136 4.63 -12.56 -2.89
CA LEU A 136 3.22 -12.55 -3.27
C LEU A 136 3.01 -11.89 -4.63
N ASP A 137 3.69 -10.77 -4.91
CA ASP A 137 3.61 -10.10 -6.21
C ASP A 137 4.16 -10.97 -7.34
N VAL A 138 5.33 -11.58 -7.13
CA VAL A 138 5.95 -12.50 -8.11
C VAL A 138 5.05 -13.71 -8.33
N GLY A 139 4.57 -14.35 -7.25
CA GLY A 139 3.68 -15.50 -7.33
C GLY A 139 2.35 -15.17 -8.02
N TYR A 140 1.79 -13.99 -7.74
CA TYR A 140 0.57 -13.53 -8.40
C TYR A 140 0.79 -13.36 -9.91
N VAL A 141 1.85 -12.68 -10.33
CA VAL A 141 2.07 -12.36 -11.75
C VAL A 141 2.55 -13.58 -12.56
N LEU A 142 3.45 -14.40 -11.99
CA LEU A 142 4.09 -15.50 -12.74
C LEU A 142 3.38 -16.84 -12.59
N ILE A 143 2.56 -17.04 -11.56
CA ILE A 143 1.88 -18.30 -11.29
C ILE A 143 0.36 -18.11 -11.35
N TRP A 144 -0.20 -17.29 -10.46
CA TRP A 144 -1.65 -17.19 -10.30
C TRP A 144 -2.33 -16.61 -11.53
N LEU A 145 -1.81 -15.54 -12.12
CA LEU A 145 -2.40 -14.89 -13.29
C LEU A 145 -2.37 -15.78 -14.54
N PRO A 146 -1.27 -16.47 -14.92
CA PRO A 146 -1.27 -17.47 -15.97
C PRO A 146 -2.23 -18.63 -15.70
N CYS A 147 -2.30 -19.15 -14.46
CA CYS A 147 -3.24 -20.19 -14.10
C CYS A 147 -4.71 -19.74 -14.19
N LEU A 148 -5.01 -18.47 -13.90
CA LEU A 148 -6.33 -17.90 -14.12
C LEU A 148 -6.68 -17.87 -15.62
N VAL A 149 -5.73 -17.47 -16.47
CA VAL A 149 -5.94 -17.49 -17.93
C VAL A 149 -6.19 -18.92 -18.42
N LEU A 150 -5.42 -19.90 -17.96
CA LEU A 150 -5.62 -21.31 -18.29
C LEU A 150 -6.99 -21.83 -17.81
N LEU A 151 -7.43 -21.44 -16.61
CA LEU A 151 -8.77 -21.78 -16.13
C LEU A 151 -9.86 -21.25 -17.07
N LEU A 152 -9.73 -19.99 -17.54
CA LEU A 152 -10.68 -19.39 -18.49
C LEU A 152 -10.68 -20.08 -19.86
N LEU A 153 -9.57 -20.73 -20.21
CA LEU A 153 -9.44 -21.54 -21.42
C LEU A 153 -9.89 -23.02 -21.22
N GLY A 154 -10.43 -23.34 -20.04
CA GLY A 154 -10.91 -24.70 -19.73
C GLY A 154 -9.85 -25.65 -19.16
N HIS A 155 -8.67 -25.16 -18.81
CA HIS A 155 -7.55 -25.95 -18.25
C HIS A 155 -7.30 -25.59 -16.78
N PRO A 156 -8.08 -26.10 -15.83
CA PRO A 156 -7.86 -25.82 -14.40
C PRO A 156 -6.57 -26.47 -13.90
N LEU A 157 -5.69 -25.67 -13.30
CA LEU A 157 -4.48 -26.15 -12.63
C LEU A 157 -4.55 -25.80 -11.13
N ILE A 158 -3.75 -24.83 -10.68
CA ILE A 158 -3.73 -24.34 -9.28
C ILE A 158 -4.97 -23.50 -8.99
N VAL A 159 -5.39 -22.68 -9.96
CA VAL A 159 -6.57 -21.80 -9.83
C VAL A 159 -7.81 -22.57 -10.26
N SER A 160 -8.81 -22.60 -9.39
CA SER A 160 -10.09 -23.27 -9.63
C SER A 160 -11.27 -22.30 -9.54
N VAL A 161 -12.46 -22.76 -9.92
CA VAL A 161 -13.69 -21.98 -9.81
C VAL A 161 -13.98 -21.47 -8.37
N TRP A 162 -13.49 -22.20 -7.37
CA TRP A 162 -13.58 -21.80 -5.95
C TRP A 162 -12.87 -20.48 -5.62
N THR A 163 -11.90 -20.07 -6.44
CA THR A 163 -11.26 -18.75 -6.33
C THR A 163 -12.27 -17.61 -6.46
N LEU A 164 -13.37 -17.83 -7.19
CA LEU A 164 -14.45 -16.86 -7.32
C LEU A 164 -15.23 -16.63 -6.01
N ALA A 165 -15.17 -17.58 -5.07
CA ALA A 165 -15.77 -17.42 -3.74
C ALA A 165 -15.14 -16.28 -2.92
N VAL A 166 -13.92 -15.85 -3.27
CA VAL A 166 -13.27 -14.69 -2.66
C VAL A 166 -14.01 -13.39 -2.99
N VAL A 167 -14.68 -13.31 -4.13
CA VAL A 167 -15.37 -12.07 -4.58
C VAL A 167 -16.47 -11.64 -3.61
N PRO A 168 -17.46 -12.47 -3.22
CA PRO A 168 -18.48 -12.05 -2.28
C PRO A 168 -17.92 -11.71 -0.90
N VAL A 169 -16.89 -12.40 -0.42
CA VAL A 169 -16.21 -12.08 0.84
C VAL A 169 -15.56 -10.69 0.75
N THR A 170 -14.86 -10.41 -0.35
CA THR A 170 -14.24 -9.11 -0.59
C THR A 170 -15.28 -7.99 -0.64
N LEU A 171 -16.42 -8.22 -1.30
CA LEU A 171 -17.53 -7.26 -1.35
C LEU A 171 -18.09 -6.94 0.04
N LEU A 172 -18.29 -7.96 0.89
CA LEU A 172 -18.77 -7.79 2.26
C LEU A 172 -17.77 -7.02 3.12
N VAL A 173 -16.49 -7.40 3.09
CA VAL A 173 -15.44 -6.73 3.85
C VAL A 173 -15.30 -5.26 3.43
N TYR A 174 -15.19 -4.99 2.15
CA TYR A 174 -15.03 -3.62 1.65
C TYR A 174 -16.29 -2.77 1.83
N GLY A 175 -17.47 -3.38 1.72
CA GLY A 175 -18.74 -2.73 2.03
C GLY A 175 -18.83 -2.34 3.51
N GLY A 176 -18.42 -3.23 4.40
CA GLY A 176 -18.33 -2.99 5.84
C GLY A 176 -17.34 -1.87 6.18
N LEU A 177 -16.12 -1.93 5.64
CA LEU A 177 -15.09 -0.90 5.82
C LEU A 177 -15.58 0.48 5.33
N ARG A 178 -16.22 0.52 4.15
CA ARG A 178 -16.78 1.76 3.61
C ARG A 178 -17.86 2.33 4.53
N THR A 179 -18.76 1.49 5.03
CA THR A 179 -19.84 1.92 5.91
C THR A 179 -19.28 2.43 7.23
N PHE A 180 -18.33 1.70 7.82
CA PHE A 180 -17.65 2.10 9.04
C PHE A 180 -16.94 3.44 8.87
N GLN A 181 -16.12 3.60 7.84
CA GLN A 181 -15.37 4.82 7.56
C GLN A 181 -16.30 6.02 7.30
N SER A 182 -17.39 5.80 6.56
CA SER A 182 -18.36 6.87 6.28
C SER A 182 -19.08 7.34 7.52
N ARG A 183 -19.46 6.43 8.44
CA ARG A 183 -20.21 6.78 9.64
C ARG A 183 -19.34 7.36 10.76
N HIS A 184 -18.16 6.74 10.99
CA HIS A 184 -17.36 7.01 12.18
C HIS A 184 -16.19 8.00 11.95
N VAL A 185 -15.83 8.27 10.68
CA VAL A 185 -14.76 9.21 10.37
C VAL A 185 -15.28 10.37 9.55
N PHE A 186 -15.84 10.11 8.37
CA PHE A 186 -16.22 11.19 7.46
C PHE A 186 -17.50 11.92 7.89
N GLY A 187 -18.49 11.21 8.47
CA GLY A 187 -19.72 11.81 8.95
C GLY A 187 -19.47 12.90 10.00
N PRO A 188 -18.72 12.62 11.09
CA PRO A 188 -18.38 13.63 12.10
C PRO A 188 -17.57 14.82 11.57
N MET A 189 -16.88 14.67 10.44
CA MET A 189 -16.08 15.73 9.78
C MET A 189 -16.86 16.44 8.67
N ASP A 190 -18.16 16.16 8.51
CA ASP A 190 -18.98 16.62 7.36
C ASP A 190 -18.37 16.33 5.99
N LEU A 191 -17.58 15.25 5.90
CA LEU A 191 -17.02 14.76 4.65
C LEU A 191 -17.89 13.64 4.08
N ARG A 192 -17.99 13.60 2.74
CA ARG A 192 -18.78 12.57 2.05
C ARG A 192 -17.90 11.74 1.14
N VAL A 193 -18.05 10.42 1.23
CA VAL A 193 -17.44 9.50 0.25
C VAL A 193 -18.16 9.69 -1.09
N ARG A 194 -17.42 10.03 -2.12
CA ARG A 194 -17.95 10.18 -3.47
C ARG A 194 -18.50 8.84 -3.99
N ARG A 195 -19.61 8.90 -4.74
CA ARG A 195 -20.16 7.73 -5.42
C ARG A 195 -19.24 7.34 -6.59
N ASN A 196 -18.55 6.22 -6.46
CA ASN A 196 -17.60 5.70 -7.47
C ASN A 196 -17.79 4.19 -7.67
N ARG A 197 -19.03 3.77 -8.04
CA ARG A 197 -19.37 2.35 -8.20
C ARG A 197 -18.60 1.71 -9.35
N PHE A 198 -18.46 2.41 -10.46
CA PHE A 198 -17.72 1.91 -11.63
C PHE A 198 -16.22 1.71 -11.30
N GLY A 199 -15.59 2.69 -10.65
CA GLY A 199 -14.22 2.54 -10.16
C GLY A 199 -14.06 1.39 -9.16
N TYR A 200 -15.09 1.09 -8.35
CA TYR A 200 -15.10 -0.04 -7.43
C TYR A 200 -15.05 -1.39 -8.15
N VAL A 201 -15.93 -1.58 -9.12
CA VAL A 201 -15.93 -2.82 -9.90
C VAL A 201 -14.60 -3.01 -10.65
N ALA A 202 -14.11 -1.96 -11.30
CA ALA A 202 -12.82 -2.01 -11.99
C ALA A 202 -11.63 -2.22 -11.02
N PHE A 203 -11.71 -1.68 -9.80
CA PHE A 203 -10.75 -1.95 -8.73
C PHE A 203 -10.74 -3.44 -8.36
N LEU A 204 -11.90 -4.03 -8.10
CA LEU A 204 -12.00 -5.44 -7.74
C LEU A 204 -11.49 -6.39 -8.83
N LEU A 205 -11.78 -6.09 -10.08
CA LEU A 205 -11.50 -7.00 -11.19
C LEU A 205 -10.07 -6.86 -11.75
N GLY A 206 -9.50 -5.66 -11.74
CA GLY A 206 -8.26 -5.39 -12.48
C GLY A 206 -7.14 -4.72 -11.70
N TYR A 207 -7.41 -4.16 -10.53
CA TYR A 207 -6.41 -3.38 -9.84
C TYR A 207 -5.21 -4.22 -9.35
N GLN A 208 -5.45 -5.44 -8.88
CA GLN A 208 -4.38 -6.33 -8.42
C GLN A 208 -3.38 -6.64 -9.54
N VAL A 209 -3.85 -6.79 -10.78
CA VAL A 209 -2.95 -7.00 -11.94
C VAL A 209 -1.97 -5.84 -12.06
N LEU A 210 -2.44 -4.61 -11.95
CA LEU A 210 -1.60 -3.42 -12.02
C LEU A 210 -0.69 -3.28 -10.79
N CYS A 211 -1.23 -3.54 -9.62
CA CYS A 211 -0.52 -3.38 -8.35
C CYS A 211 0.58 -4.42 -8.11
N SER A 212 0.43 -5.65 -8.60
CA SER A 212 1.48 -6.66 -8.49
C SER A 212 2.48 -6.61 -9.65
N SER A 213 2.06 -6.15 -10.85
CA SER A 213 2.98 -6.06 -11.99
C SER A 213 3.93 -4.86 -11.89
N ALA A 214 3.46 -3.72 -11.42
CA ALA A 214 4.27 -2.50 -11.34
C ALA A 214 5.47 -2.62 -10.36
N PRO A 215 5.35 -3.21 -9.16
CA PRO A 215 6.44 -3.43 -8.23
C PRO A 215 7.59 -4.26 -8.76
N LEU A 216 7.35 -5.21 -9.68
CA LEU A 216 8.40 -6.10 -10.21
C LEU A 216 9.57 -5.30 -10.81
N ALA A 217 9.27 -4.19 -11.50
CA ALA A 217 10.31 -3.31 -12.03
C ALA A 217 11.12 -2.65 -10.89
N GLY A 218 10.49 -2.31 -9.78
CA GLY A 218 11.15 -1.77 -8.59
C GLY A 218 12.07 -2.79 -7.91
N TYR A 219 11.60 -4.02 -7.78
CA TYR A 219 12.40 -5.13 -7.24
C TYR A 219 13.62 -5.43 -8.11
N ALA A 220 13.42 -5.52 -9.44
CA ALA A 220 14.52 -5.72 -10.37
C ALA A 220 15.55 -4.58 -10.32
N GLN A 221 15.12 -3.31 -10.22
CA GLN A 221 16.01 -2.16 -10.09
C GLN A 221 16.80 -2.20 -8.78
N HIS A 222 16.19 -2.63 -7.68
CA HIS A 222 16.85 -2.79 -6.39
C HIS A 222 17.95 -3.86 -6.46
N LEU A 223 17.60 -5.04 -6.96
CA LEU A 223 18.52 -6.19 -7.09
C LEU A 223 19.69 -5.89 -8.05
N ALA A 224 19.43 -5.15 -9.13
CA ALA A 224 20.46 -4.73 -10.10
C ALA A 224 21.33 -3.58 -9.60
N GLY A 225 21.13 -3.07 -8.39
CA GLY A 225 21.89 -1.92 -7.88
C GLY A 225 21.73 -0.64 -8.71
N ALA A 226 20.60 -0.48 -9.41
CA ALA A 226 20.40 0.65 -10.31
C ALA A 226 20.54 1.99 -9.57
N ARG A 227 21.10 3.01 -10.25
CA ARG A 227 21.27 4.36 -9.67
C ARG A 227 19.94 4.90 -9.15
N ARG A 228 19.97 5.57 -7.99
CA ARG A 228 18.82 6.27 -7.43
C ARG A 228 18.46 7.46 -8.31
N ARG A 229 17.24 7.49 -8.83
CA ARG A 229 16.72 8.62 -9.61
C ARG A 229 15.32 8.96 -9.10
N TRP A 230 15.15 10.21 -8.70
CA TRP A 230 13.87 10.77 -8.25
C TRP A 230 12.95 11.20 -9.41
N LYS A 231 13.42 11.13 -10.66
CA LYS A 231 12.68 11.59 -11.87
C LYS A 231 11.97 10.44 -12.58
#